data_f25bf29033c68c4dd37c98459029443f
#
_entry.id   f25bf29033c68c4dd37c98459029443f
#
_cell.length_a   1.000
_cell.length_b   1.000
_cell.length_c   1.000
_cell.angle_alpha   90.00
_cell.angle_beta   90.00
_cell.angle_gamma   90.00
#
_symmetry.space_group_name_H-M   'P 1'
#
loop_
_entity.id
_entity.type
_entity.pdbx_description
1 polymer ?
#
loop_
_entity_poly.entity_id
_entity_poly.type
_entity_poly.pdbx_seq_one_letter_code
_entity_poly.pdbx_strand_id
1 'polypeptide(L)'
;MSDKKQSFDRRRFLATTALGAAAAATGTIAIPSILRAQGSGVKLGVLHPVTGALSYSGQQGRLGAMMAVDEINAAGGIKGLGKIDPVLGDAQSTPEGGTAEVEKMNSAGVACIVGGYASNICLATTQAAARYELPYVVDVGVADGIVTRGLKNTFRFGPGFGVISKTALANLAAINDQAGKPAKTVMIVHEDSLFGSGLAKLLNAQLPALGFQILETIPHPTPTRDFNNVVLKIKAQNPDIVIPANYYNEYVLLARTMQQQQVKPKGIYSVLGGAASSYKFVKEFPDAAKFIMDCNHWFDPRNAKAQALKKQVEGKGQFYTYEVYMNYSCVLLIADALQRAASADRAKLTDALASSTFAGHLMPYGPTKFVNGQNEGAAPVNTQVLDNDIKVILPAAFANAKPVFPMPA
;
A
#
# COMPACT_ATOMS: atom_id res chain seq x y z
N MET A 1 20.66 -30.89 69.47
CA MET A 1 20.46 -29.80 70.45
C MET A 1 19.95 -28.63 69.66
N SER A 2 18.77 -28.58 69.68
CA SER A 2 17.62 -27.84 70.24
C SER A 2 17.27 -26.63 69.37
N ASP A 3 16.25 -26.90 68.61
CA ASP A 3 15.40 -25.90 67.89
C ASP A 3 14.75 -24.90 68.82
N LYS A 4 14.61 -23.66 68.39
CA LYS A 4 13.50 -22.79 68.82
C LYS A 4 12.96 -22.00 67.64
N LYS A 5 11.78 -22.47 67.20
CA LYS A 5 10.83 -21.72 66.39
C LYS A 5 10.29 -20.55 67.22
N GLN A 6 10.34 -19.33 66.71
CA GLN A 6 9.53 -18.20 67.20
C GLN A 6 8.36 -17.95 66.24
N SER A 7 7.17 -18.15 66.75
CA SER A 7 5.90 -17.80 66.15
C SER A 7 5.60 -16.33 66.35
N PHE A 8 5.30 -15.60 65.27
CA PHE A 8 4.83 -14.21 65.29
C PHE A 8 3.32 -14.21 65.51
N ASP A 9 2.92 -13.63 66.66
CA ASP A 9 1.53 -13.50 67.07
C ASP A 9 0.89 -12.27 66.45
N ARG A 10 -0.19 -12.48 65.69
CA ARG A 10 -0.94 -11.47 64.91
C ARG A 10 -1.99 -10.68 65.71
N ARG A 11 -1.94 -10.64 67.03
CA ARG A 11 -3.01 -10.08 67.88
C ARG A 11 -2.66 -8.87 68.69
N ARG A 12 -1.60 -8.08 68.38
CA ARG A 12 -1.22 -6.89 69.17
C ARG A 12 -0.99 -5.66 68.31
N PHE A 13 -1.97 -5.27 67.48
CA PHE A 13 -1.94 -3.96 66.82
C PHE A 13 -3.34 -3.33 66.72
N LEU A 14 -4.13 -3.43 67.74
CA LEU A 14 -5.37 -2.63 67.88
C LEU A 14 -5.54 -2.21 69.33
N ALA A 15 -4.96 -1.10 69.73
CA ALA A 15 -5.43 -0.23 70.78
C ALA A 15 -4.49 0.96 70.98
N THR A 16 -5.11 2.12 71.10
CA THR A 16 -4.59 3.48 71.40
C THR A 16 -4.31 4.31 70.12
N THR A 17 -5.18 5.25 69.74
CA THR A 17 -5.41 6.51 70.43
C THR A 17 -6.68 7.21 69.92
N ALA A 18 -7.59 7.48 70.81
CA ALA A 18 -8.57 8.53 70.67
C ALA A 18 -8.05 9.77 71.43
N LEU A 19 -8.26 10.96 70.91
CA LEU A 19 -8.41 12.28 71.44
C LEU A 19 -7.55 13.36 70.71
N GLY A 20 -8.26 14.35 70.18
CA GLY A 20 -7.66 15.59 69.71
C GLY A 20 -8.49 16.29 68.60
N ALA A 21 -9.69 16.79 69.02
CA ALA A 21 -10.44 17.72 68.16
C ALA A 21 -9.86 19.11 68.28
N ALA A 22 -9.61 19.80 67.13
CA ALA A 22 -9.77 21.25 67.02
C ALA A 22 -9.64 21.68 65.55
N ALA A 23 -10.63 22.45 65.11
CA ALA A 23 -10.90 23.11 63.88
C ALA A 23 -9.73 23.82 63.18
N ALA A 24 -9.64 23.64 61.83
CA ALA A 24 -9.31 24.70 60.89
C ALA A 24 -9.99 24.38 59.56
N ALA A 25 -11.08 25.08 59.24
CA ALA A 25 -11.74 25.05 57.94
C ALA A 25 -10.86 25.78 56.93
N THR A 26 -10.06 25.05 56.16
CA THR A 26 -9.49 25.53 54.89
C THR A 26 -10.14 24.72 53.80
N GLY A 27 -11.02 25.39 53.03
CA GLY A 27 -11.68 24.79 51.86
C GLY A 27 -10.66 24.34 50.83
N THR A 28 -10.35 23.07 50.81
CA THR A 28 -9.74 22.41 49.67
C THR A 28 -10.81 22.25 48.59
N ILE A 29 -10.74 23.14 47.60
CA ILE A 29 -11.43 22.90 46.31
C ILE A 29 -10.93 21.58 45.82
N ALA A 30 -11.72 20.53 45.94
CA ALA A 30 -11.50 19.26 45.24
C ALA A 30 -11.63 19.55 43.75
N ILE A 31 -10.51 19.80 43.09
CA ILE A 31 -10.45 19.76 41.63
C ILE A 31 -10.81 18.32 41.28
N PRO A 32 -11.93 18.07 40.56
CA PRO A 32 -12.20 16.73 40.09
C PRO A 32 -11.03 16.35 39.17
N SER A 33 -10.17 15.46 39.65
CA SER A 33 -9.27 14.75 38.76
C SER A 33 -10.17 14.00 37.78
N ILE A 34 -10.38 14.60 36.59
CA ILE A 34 -10.90 13.87 35.45
C ILE A 34 -9.86 12.80 35.21
N LEU A 35 -10.07 11.60 35.78
CA LEU A 35 -9.44 10.39 35.30
C LEU A 35 -9.90 10.29 33.82
N ARG A 36 -9.09 10.82 32.90
CA ARG A 36 -9.20 10.43 31.50
C ARG A 36 -8.98 8.93 31.52
N ALA A 37 -10.04 8.18 31.35
CA ALA A 37 -9.93 6.78 31.02
C ALA A 37 -9.00 6.74 29.79
N GLN A 38 -7.75 6.36 30.00
CA GLN A 38 -6.86 6.03 28.89
C GLN A 38 -7.57 4.86 28.20
N GLY A 39 -8.08 5.10 27.00
CA GLY A 39 -8.74 4.08 26.20
C GLY A 39 -7.82 2.85 26.12
N SER A 40 -8.41 1.67 26.15
CA SER A 40 -7.70 0.37 26.11
C SER A 40 -6.86 0.16 24.87
N GLY A 41 -6.77 1.17 23.99
CA GLY A 41 -6.13 1.09 22.68
C GLY A 41 -7.07 0.56 21.60
N VAL A 42 -6.67 0.74 20.33
CA VAL A 42 -7.43 0.26 19.16
C VAL A 42 -6.60 -0.80 18.44
N LYS A 43 -7.11 -2.03 18.34
CA LYS A 43 -6.44 -3.07 17.57
C LYS A 43 -6.65 -2.84 16.07
N LEU A 44 -5.55 -2.75 15.33
CA LEU A 44 -5.52 -2.60 13.88
C LEU A 44 -4.88 -3.84 13.23
N GLY A 45 -5.61 -4.54 12.37
CA GLY A 45 -5.06 -5.62 11.56
C GLY A 45 -4.15 -5.07 10.45
N VAL A 46 -2.90 -5.56 10.39
CA VAL A 46 -1.93 -5.18 9.34
C VAL A 46 -1.59 -6.46 8.56
N LEU A 47 -2.28 -6.66 7.45
CA LEU A 47 -2.25 -7.91 6.67
C LEU A 47 -1.48 -7.74 5.36
N HIS A 48 -0.33 -8.41 5.25
CA HIS A 48 0.50 -8.38 4.04
C HIS A 48 1.12 -9.75 3.76
N PRO A 49 1.45 -10.07 2.49
CA PRO A 49 2.17 -11.28 2.13
C PRO A 49 3.67 -11.10 2.43
N VAL A 50 4.09 -11.28 3.68
CA VAL A 50 5.49 -11.05 4.09
C VAL A 50 6.38 -12.28 3.92
N THR A 51 5.80 -13.42 3.54
CA THR A 51 6.50 -14.62 3.08
C THR A 51 5.99 -15.07 1.71
N GLY A 52 6.72 -15.96 1.04
CA GLY A 52 6.39 -16.44 -0.30
C GLY A 52 6.87 -15.52 -1.43
N ALA A 53 6.28 -15.67 -2.61
CA ALA A 53 6.72 -15.02 -3.85
C ALA A 53 6.63 -13.49 -3.81
N LEU A 54 5.68 -12.94 -3.04
CA LEU A 54 5.40 -11.50 -2.92
C LEU A 54 6.04 -10.86 -1.67
N SER A 55 6.94 -11.59 -1.00
CA SER A 55 7.45 -11.22 0.34
C SER A 55 8.11 -9.84 0.37
N TYR A 56 8.87 -9.46 -0.64
CA TYR A 56 9.51 -8.14 -0.68
C TYR A 56 8.47 -7.02 -0.59
N SER A 57 7.50 -7.00 -1.49
CA SER A 57 6.45 -5.97 -1.51
C SER A 57 5.58 -5.99 -0.26
N GLY A 58 5.25 -7.19 0.25
CA GLY A 58 4.51 -7.34 1.50
C GLY A 58 5.26 -6.77 2.72
N GLN A 59 6.57 -6.98 2.80
CA GLN A 59 7.41 -6.40 3.85
C GLN A 59 7.49 -4.88 3.74
N GLN A 60 7.57 -4.32 2.53
CA GLN A 60 7.53 -2.87 2.31
C GLN A 60 6.17 -2.26 2.72
N GLY A 61 5.06 -2.92 2.38
CA GLY A 61 3.72 -2.50 2.82
C GLY A 61 3.60 -2.50 4.35
N ARG A 62 4.04 -3.57 4.99
CA ARG A 62 4.08 -3.65 6.47
C ARG A 62 4.96 -2.56 7.07
N LEU A 63 6.13 -2.28 6.49
CA LEU A 63 7.01 -1.20 6.94
C LEU A 63 6.26 0.14 6.94
N GLY A 64 5.59 0.48 5.84
CA GLY A 64 4.83 1.73 5.73
C GLY A 64 3.71 1.84 6.76
N ALA A 65 2.93 0.76 6.93
CA ALA A 65 1.87 0.71 7.93
C ALA A 65 2.42 0.90 9.36
N MET A 66 3.49 0.21 9.72
CA MET A 66 4.09 0.31 11.05
C MET A 66 4.71 1.68 11.32
N MET A 67 5.32 2.33 10.33
CA MET A 67 5.84 3.70 10.50
C MET A 67 4.72 4.70 10.82
N ALA A 68 3.54 4.55 10.20
CA ALA A 68 2.39 5.39 10.53
C ALA A 68 1.84 5.08 11.93
N VAL A 69 1.74 3.80 12.31
CA VAL A 69 1.34 3.40 13.67
C VAL A 69 2.28 3.99 14.72
N ASP A 70 3.59 3.91 14.49
CA ASP A 70 4.60 4.46 15.41
C ASP A 70 4.47 5.98 15.55
N GLU A 71 4.27 6.70 14.43
CA GLU A 71 4.08 8.16 14.45
C GLU A 71 2.81 8.56 15.22
N ILE A 72 1.68 7.89 14.94
CA ILE A 72 0.42 8.16 15.64
C ILE A 72 0.56 7.88 17.13
N ASN A 73 1.20 6.77 17.50
CA ASN A 73 1.39 6.39 18.89
C ASN A 73 2.36 7.31 19.63
N ALA A 74 3.38 7.79 18.95
CA ALA A 74 4.31 8.80 19.51
C ALA A 74 3.62 10.15 19.73
N ALA A 75 2.63 10.49 18.90
CA ALA A 75 1.79 11.68 19.08
C ALA A 75 0.69 11.53 20.17
N GLY A 76 0.63 10.39 20.87
CA GLY A 76 -0.34 10.12 21.94
C GLY A 76 -1.50 9.20 21.54
N GLY A 77 -1.49 8.66 20.33
CA GLY A 77 -2.53 7.76 19.79
C GLY A 77 -3.77 8.51 19.30
N ILE A 78 -4.88 7.80 19.20
CA ILE A 78 -6.19 8.35 18.80
C ILE A 78 -6.86 8.99 20.02
N LYS A 79 -7.23 10.26 19.90
CA LYS A 79 -7.83 11.01 21.01
C LYS A 79 -9.09 10.31 21.53
N GLY A 80 -9.12 10.00 22.80
CA GLY A 80 -10.24 9.31 23.47
C GLY A 80 -10.25 7.79 23.30
N LEU A 81 -9.45 7.22 22.38
CA LEU A 81 -9.38 5.78 22.15
C LEU A 81 -8.04 5.15 22.58
N GLY A 82 -6.98 5.97 22.73
CA GLY A 82 -5.66 5.49 23.11
C GLY A 82 -4.77 5.14 21.92
N LYS A 83 -3.73 4.32 22.17
CA LYS A 83 -2.76 3.91 21.14
C LYS A 83 -3.33 2.90 20.18
N ILE A 84 -2.77 2.83 18.98
CA ILE A 84 -3.02 1.74 18.04
C ILE A 84 -2.16 0.55 18.46
N ASP A 85 -2.81 -0.62 18.61
CA ASP A 85 -2.18 -1.92 18.86
C ASP A 85 -2.23 -2.74 17.56
N PRO A 86 -1.10 -2.87 16.81
CA PRO A 86 -1.10 -3.56 15.53
C PRO A 86 -1.12 -5.09 15.70
N VAL A 87 -2.10 -5.74 15.06
CA VAL A 87 -2.18 -7.20 14.93
C VAL A 87 -1.65 -7.59 13.56
N LEU A 88 -0.43 -8.14 13.52
CA LEU A 88 0.28 -8.46 12.28
C LEU A 88 -0.17 -9.81 11.73
N GLY A 89 -0.49 -9.87 10.43
CA GLY A 89 -0.84 -11.09 9.70
C GLY A 89 0.05 -11.31 8.48
N ASP A 90 0.31 -12.57 8.15
CA ASP A 90 1.03 -12.96 6.94
C ASP A 90 0.10 -13.72 5.99
N ALA A 91 -0.21 -13.12 4.85
CA ALA A 91 -1.01 -13.76 3.82
C ALA A 91 -0.25 -14.86 3.04
N GLN A 92 1.02 -15.10 3.32
CA GLN A 92 1.85 -16.16 2.72
C GLN A 92 1.83 -16.15 1.17
N SER A 93 1.61 -14.99 0.57
CA SER A 93 1.43 -14.78 -0.88
C SER A 93 0.28 -15.57 -1.50
N THR A 94 -0.74 -15.97 -0.70
CA THR A 94 -1.90 -16.75 -1.16
C THR A 94 -3.23 -16.20 -0.64
N PRO A 95 -4.34 -16.36 -1.39
CA PRO A 95 -5.68 -16.01 -0.91
C PRO A 95 -6.09 -16.79 0.35
N GLU A 96 -5.72 -18.05 0.44
CA GLU A 96 -6.03 -18.95 1.57
C GLU A 96 -5.33 -18.49 2.84
N GLY A 97 -4.02 -18.19 2.75
CA GLY A 97 -3.24 -17.63 3.86
C GLY A 97 -3.83 -16.32 4.35
N GLY A 98 -4.16 -15.42 3.41
CA GLY A 98 -4.81 -14.15 3.74
C GLY A 98 -6.16 -14.32 4.43
N THR A 99 -7.01 -15.23 3.94
CA THR A 99 -8.31 -15.52 4.55
C THR A 99 -8.18 -16.07 5.97
N ALA A 100 -7.25 -16.99 6.21
CA ALA A 100 -6.98 -17.53 7.53
C ALA A 100 -6.53 -16.44 8.53
N GLU A 101 -5.74 -15.46 8.07
CA GLU A 101 -5.34 -14.34 8.91
C GLU A 101 -6.52 -13.39 9.23
N VAL A 102 -7.46 -13.17 8.29
CA VAL A 102 -8.69 -12.40 8.58
C VAL A 102 -9.49 -13.03 9.72
N GLU A 103 -9.63 -14.38 9.74
CA GLU A 103 -10.31 -15.10 10.81
C GLU A 103 -9.61 -14.90 12.18
N LYS A 104 -8.27 -14.96 12.20
CA LYS A 104 -7.47 -14.70 13.42
C LYS A 104 -7.63 -13.25 13.87
N MET A 105 -7.57 -12.29 12.96
CA MET A 105 -7.74 -10.86 13.25
C MET A 105 -9.14 -10.56 13.79
N ASN A 106 -10.17 -11.19 13.21
CA ASN A 106 -11.52 -11.09 13.75
C ASN A 106 -11.61 -11.61 15.18
N SER A 107 -11.04 -12.79 15.45
CA SER A 107 -11.00 -13.39 16.78
C SER A 107 -10.18 -12.57 17.78
N ALA A 108 -9.15 -11.86 17.31
CA ALA A 108 -8.37 -10.94 18.12
C ALA A 108 -9.11 -9.61 18.42
N GLY A 109 -10.26 -9.36 17.79
CA GLY A 109 -11.07 -8.17 18.00
C GLY A 109 -10.50 -6.91 17.35
N VAL A 110 -9.88 -7.02 16.15
CA VAL A 110 -9.42 -5.84 15.42
C VAL A 110 -10.60 -4.99 14.96
N ALA A 111 -10.44 -3.67 14.98
CA ALA A 111 -11.45 -2.71 14.56
C ALA A 111 -11.48 -2.52 13.03
N CYS A 112 -10.34 -2.66 12.37
CA CYS A 112 -10.16 -2.51 10.93
C CYS A 112 -8.95 -3.33 10.46
N ILE A 113 -8.94 -3.73 9.18
CA ILE A 113 -7.76 -4.31 8.53
C ILE A 113 -7.25 -3.33 7.48
N VAL A 114 -5.92 -3.24 7.33
CA VAL A 114 -5.23 -2.54 6.26
C VAL A 114 -4.29 -3.49 5.52
N GLY A 115 -4.21 -3.38 4.20
CA GLY A 115 -3.25 -4.11 3.39
C GLY A 115 -3.87 -4.99 2.29
N GLY A 116 -3.28 -6.17 2.10
CA GLY A 116 -3.67 -7.18 1.11
C GLY A 116 -2.73 -7.24 -0.09
N TYR A 117 -2.21 -6.12 -0.57
CA TYR A 117 -1.27 -5.99 -1.68
C TYR A 117 -1.79 -6.58 -3.01
N ALA A 118 -1.79 -7.91 -3.17
CA ALA A 118 -2.15 -8.57 -4.43
C ALA A 118 -3.66 -8.65 -4.63
N SER A 119 -4.13 -8.46 -5.86
CA SER A 119 -5.56 -8.37 -6.18
C SER A 119 -6.36 -9.63 -5.81
N ASN A 120 -5.80 -10.82 -6.01
CA ASN A 120 -6.43 -12.08 -5.63
C ASN A 120 -6.53 -12.26 -4.11
N ILE A 121 -5.50 -11.83 -3.37
CA ILE A 121 -5.50 -11.82 -1.89
C ILE A 121 -6.54 -10.82 -1.40
N CYS A 122 -6.54 -9.58 -1.91
CA CYS A 122 -7.53 -8.56 -1.54
C CYS A 122 -8.96 -9.03 -1.82
N LEU A 123 -9.20 -9.69 -2.97
CA LEU A 123 -10.50 -10.22 -3.33
C LEU A 123 -11.02 -11.22 -2.30
N ALA A 124 -10.18 -12.16 -1.87
CA ALA A 124 -10.52 -13.18 -0.89
C ALA A 124 -10.67 -12.61 0.53
N THR A 125 -9.71 -11.80 0.96
CA THR A 125 -9.67 -11.26 2.32
C THR A 125 -10.77 -10.24 2.61
N THR A 126 -11.13 -9.40 1.65
CA THR A 126 -12.28 -8.47 1.78
C THR A 126 -13.61 -9.22 1.84
N GLN A 127 -13.75 -10.35 1.10
CA GLN A 127 -14.91 -11.23 1.22
C GLN A 127 -14.99 -11.92 2.57
N ALA A 128 -13.86 -12.37 3.11
CA ALA A 128 -13.80 -12.95 4.45
C ALA A 128 -14.14 -11.92 5.53
N ALA A 129 -13.58 -10.71 5.44
CA ALA A 129 -13.84 -9.62 6.39
C ALA A 129 -15.33 -9.19 6.39
N ALA A 130 -15.99 -9.23 5.23
CA ALA A 130 -17.39 -8.86 5.09
C ALA A 130 -18.33 -9.76 5.92
N ARG A 131 -17.98 -11.02 6.17
CA ARG A 131 -18.77 -11.94 7.03
C ARG A 131 -18.88 -11.45 8.47
N TYR A 132 -17.94 -10.62 8.89
CA TYR A 132 -17.81 -10.09 10.26
C TYR A 132 -18.10 -8.58 10.32
N GLU A 133 -18.59 -7.99 9.24
CA GLU A 133 -18.75 -6.53 9.10
C GLU A 133 -17.46 -5.78 9.47
N LEU A 134 -16.31 -6.44 9.27
CA LEU A 134 -14.99 -5.92 9.63
C LEU A 134 -14.50 -4.96 8.54
N PRO A 135 -14.33 -3.64 8.83
CA PRO A 135 -13.83 -2.67 7.87
C PRO A 135 -12.46 -3.07 7.31
N TYR A 136 -12.28 -2.88 6.01
CA TYR A 136 -11.05 -3.22 5.32
C TYR A 136 -10.61 -2.09 4.39
N VAL A 137 -9.45 -1.51 4.63
CA VAL A 137 -8.81 -0.54 3.74
C VAL A 137 -7.79 -1.26 2.88
N VAL A 138 -8.12 -1.42 1.59
CA VAL A 138 -7.23 -2.02 0.59
C VAL A 138 -6.19 -0.99 0.16
N ASP A 139 -4.93 -1.38 0.25
CA ASP A 139 -3.77 -0.56 -0.05
C ASP A 139 -3.48 -0.45 -1.55
N VAL A 140 -2.99 -1.52 -2.17
CA VAL A 140 -2.44 -1.57 -3.53
C VAL A 140 -3.32 -2.40 -4.48
N GLY A 141 -4.17 -3.27 -3.98
CA GLY A 141 -5.00 -4.16 -4.81
C GLY A 141 -5.87 -3.42 -5.83
N VAL A 142 -5.63 -3.63 -7.12
CA VAL A 142 -6.19 -2.80 -8.22
C VAL A 142 -7.38 -3.42 -8.96
N ALA A 143 -7.66 -4.72 -8.82
CA ALA A 143 -8.76 -5.37 -9.53
C ALA A 143 -10.11 -4.76 -9.17
N ASP A 144 -10.91 -4.41 -10.18
CA ASP A 144 -12.20 -3.75 -9.97
C ASP A 144 -13.17 -4.62 -9.16
N GLY A 145 -13.10 -5.96 -9.31
CA GLY A 145 -13.87 -6.91 -8.52
C GLY A 145 -13.72 -6.78 -7.00
N ILE A 146 -12.68 -6.11 -6.49
CA ILE A 146 -12.50 -5.89 -5.05
C ILE A 146 -13.62 -5.00 -4.49
N VAL A 147 -14.07 -3.98 -5.22
CA VAL A 147 -15.05 -2.99 -4.77
C VAL A 147 -16.40 -3.07 -5.50
N THR A 148 -16.51 -3.82 -6.61
CA THR A 148 -17.76 -3.88 -7.41
C THR A 148 -18.75 -4.96 -6.93
N ARG A 149 -18.44 -5.68 -5.84
CA ARG A 149 -19.28 -6.75 -5.27
C ARG A 149 -20.32 -6.28 -4.26
N GLY A 150 -20.43 -4.98 -4.03
CA GLY A 150 -21.38 -4.39 -3.08
C GLY A 150 -21.02 -4.60 -1.60
N LEU A 151 -19.73 -4.86 -1.28
CA LEU A 151 -19.26 -4.99 0.10
C LEU A 151 -19.19 -3.61 0.74
N LYS A 152 -20.04 -3.36 1.75
CA LYS A 152 -20.15 -2.05 2.41
C LYS A 152 -18.94 -1.68 3.29
N ASN A 153 -18.20 -2.68 3.74
CA ASN A 153 -17.06 -2.56 4.65
C ASN A 153 -15.70 -2.51 3.94
N THR A 154 -15.66 -2.45 2.61
CA THR A 154 -14.42 -2.48 1.81
C THR A 154 -14.15 -1.13 1.18
N PHE A 155 -12.94 -0.59 1.40
CA PHE A 155 -12.51 0.73 0.94
C PHE A 155 -11.17 0.62 0.23
N ARG A 156 -11.13 0.81 -1.09
CA ARG A 156 -9.87 0.84 -1.85
C ARG A 156 -9.31 2.25 -1.90
N PHE A 157 -8.16 2.46 -1.29
CA PHE A 157 -7.52 3.77 -1.21
C PHE A 157 -6.94 4.24 -2.54
N GLY A 158 -6.25 3.34 -3.26
CA GLY A 158 -5.65 3.63 -4.57
C GLY A 158 -6.64 3.57 -5.74
N PRO A 159 -6.19 3.92 -6.96
CA PRO A 159 -6.99 3.78 -8.17
C PRO A 159 -7.17 2.31 -8.55
N GLY A 160 -8.27 1.99 -9.25
CA GLY A 160 -8.53 0.67 -9.83
C GLY A 160 -8.11 0.55 -11.29
N PHE A 161 -8.24 -0.65 -11.85
CA PHE A 161 -7.87 -0.96 -13.23
C PHE A 161 -8.42 0.01 -14.26
N GLY A 162 -9.74 0.35 -14.17
CA GLY A 162 -10.39 1.19 -15.15
C GLY A 162 -9.73 2.58 -15.26
N VAL A 163 -9.37 3.19 -14.13
CA VAL A 163 -8.68 4.48 -14.10
C VAL A 163 -7.23 4.33 -14.57
N ILE A 164 -6.52 3.31 -14.08
CA ILE A 164 -5.10 3.11 -14.37
C ILE A 164 -4.89 2.82 -15.87
N SER A 165 -5.60 1.84 -16.45
CA SER A 165 -5.45 1.49 -17.86
C SER A 165 -5.76 2.67 -18.79
N LYS A 166 -6.88 3.37 -18.52
CA LYS A 166 -7.26 4.55 -19.29
C LYS A 166 -6.20 5.66 -19.24
N THR A 167 -5.70 5.98 -18.04
CA THR A 167 -4.67 7.00 -17.86
C THR A 167 -3.34 6.58 -18.49
N ALA A 168 -2.91 5.35 -18.27
CA ALA A 168 -1.67 4.82 -18.81
C ALA A 168 -1.67 4.88 -20.34
N LEU A 169 -2.74 4.43 -20.99
CA LEU A 169 -2.82 4.38 -22.44
C LEU A 169 -2.98 5.76 -23.06
N ALA A 170 -3.74 6.68 -22.44
CA ALA A 170 -3.81 8.06 -22.87
C ALA A 170 -2.43 8.74 -22.80
N ASN A 171 -1.68 8.51 -21.73
CA ASN A 171 -0.34 9.05 -21.56
C ASN A 171 0.66 8.42 -22.54
N LEU A 172 0.60 7.11 -22.79
CA LEU A 172 1.44 6.45 -23.79
C LEU A 172 1.19 7.02 -25.19
N ALA A 173 -0.08 7.19 -25.58
CA ALA A 173 -0.45 7.80 -26.85
C ALA A 173 0.08 9.23 -26.96
N ALA A 174 -0.09 10.04 -25.92
CA ALA A 174 0.41 11.42 -25.90
C ALA A 174 1.94 11.51 -26.01
N ILE A 175 2.67 10.64 -25.30
CA ILE A 175 4.14 10.55 -25.39
C ILE A 175 4.57 10.15 -26.82
N ASN A 176 3.90 9.14 -27.39
CA ASN A 176 4.17 8.71 -28.76
C ASN A 176 3.88 9.81 -29.80
N ASP A 177 2.75 10.54 -29.63
CA ASP A 177 2.36 11.63 -30.51
C ASP A 177 3.37 12.78 -30.47
N GLN A 178 3.80 13.18 -29.26
CA GLN A 178 4.81 14.23 -29.06
C GLN A 178 6.16 13.88 -29.70
N ALA A 179 6.49 12.59 -29.79
CA ALA A 179 7.70 12.10 -30.44
C ALA A 179 7.56 11.92 -31.98
N GLY A 180 6.42 12.27 -32.58
CA GLY A 180 6.15 12.07 -34.01
C GLY A 180 5.68 10.65 -34.36
N LYS A 181 5.08 9.92 -33.43
CA LYS A 181 4.50 8.56 -33.59
C LYS A 181 5.49 7.49 -34.04
N PRO A 182 6.68 7.39 -33.45
CA PRO A 182 7.66 6.38 -33.85
C PRO A 182 7.23 4.96 -33.53
N ALA A 183 6.32 4.74 -32.58
CA ALA A 183 5.87 3.39 -32.16
C ALA A 183 4.48 3.08 -32.73
N LYS A 184 4.35 1.83 -33.24
CA LYS A 184 3.12 1.28 -33.81
C LYS A 184 2.78 -0.10 -33.28
N THR A 185 3.78 -0.85 -32.81
CA THR A 185 3.62 -2.24 -32.39
C THR A 185 3.95 -2.41 -30.91
N VAL A 186 3.20 -3.27 -30.23
CA VAL A 186 3.39 -3.55 -28.80
C VAL A 186 3.37 -5.06 -28.54
N MET A 187 4.12 -5.49 -27.51
CA MET A 187 3.97 -6.79 -26.87
C MET A 187 3.68 -6.59 -25.40
N ILE A 188 2.75 -7.38 -24.86
CA ILE A 188 2.38 -7.34 -23.45
C ILE A 188 2.96 -8.58 -22.76
N VAL A 189 3.64 -8.43 -21.63
CA VAL A 189 4.12 -9.51 -20.77
C VAL A 189 3.54 -9.34 -19.39
N HIS A 190 2.70 -10.26 -18.95
CA HIS A 190 1.98 -10.10 -17.69
C HIS A 190 1.98 -11.35 -16.81
N GLU A 191 1.88 -11.18 -15.50
CA GLU A 191 1.61 -12.30 -14.60
C GLU A 191 0.17 -12.82 -14.81
N ASP A 192 -0.06 -14.11 -14.58
CA ASP A 192 -1.29 -14.79 -15.00
C ASP A 192 -2.41 -14.83 -13.94
N SER A 193 -2.21 -14.19 -12.76
CA SER A 193 -3.26 -14.10 -11.74
C SER A 193 -4.30 -12.98 -12.05
N LEU A 194 -5.19 -12.72 -11.10
CA LEU A 194 -6.25 -11.70 -11.24
C LEU A 194 -5.70 -10.31 -11.60
N PHE A 195 -4.50 -9.96 -11.09
CA PHE A 195 -3.86 -8.68 -11.38
C PHE A 195 -3.45 -8.58 -12.86
N GLY A 196 -2.49 -9.36 -13.31
CA GLY A 196 -1.92 -9.21 -14.64
C GLY A 196 -2.90 -9.62 -15.75
N SER A 197 -3.67 -10.70 -15.57
CA SER A 197 -4.68 -11.11 -16.56
C SER A 197 -5.80 -10.09 -16.70
N GLY A 198 -6.26 -9.49 -15.59
CA GLY A 198 -7.29 -8.45 -15.62
C GLY A 198 -6.80 -7.18 -16.33
N LEU A 199 -5.59 -6.76 -16.04
CA LEU A 199 -4.97 -5.60 -16.69
C LEU A 199 -4.69 -5.87 -18.17
N ALA A 200 -4.12 -7.02 -18.53
CA ALA A 200 -3.85 -7.40 -19.92
C ALA A 200 -5.13 -7.41 -20.76
N LYS A 201 -6.25 -7.89 -20.21
CA LYS A 201 -7.56 -7.83 -20.88
C LYS A 201 -7.96 -6.40 -21.26
N LEU A 202 -7.77 -5.43 -20.34
CA LEU A 202 -8.10 -4.03 -20.61
C LEU A 202 -7.14 -3.40 -21.62
N LEU A 203 -5.85 -3.71 -21.54
CA LEU A 203 -4.85 -3.22 -22.50
C LEU A 203 -5.14 -3.75 -23.90
N ASN A 204 -5.40 -5.05 -24.05
CA ASN A 204 -5.76 -5.66 -25.33
C ASN A 204 -7.01 -5.02 -25.95
N ALA A 205 -8.00 -4.65 -25.15
CA ALA A 205 -9.23 -4.03 -25.63
C ALA A 205 -9.06 -2.58 -26.08
N GLN A 206 -8.11 -1.83 -25.47
CA GLN A 206 -8.00 -0.38 -25.67
C GLN A 206 -6.87 0.03 -26.62
N LEU A 207 -5.75 -0.68 -26.67
CA LEU A 207 -4.57 -0.35 -27.50
C LEU A 207 -4.89 -0.19 -28.99
N PRO A 208 -5.71 -1.06 -29.62
CA PRO A 208 -6.01 -0.93 -31.04
C PRO A 208 -6.72 0.38 -31.41
N ALA A 209 -7.60 0.89 -30.55
CA ALA A 209 -8.27 2.17 -30.76
C ALA A 209 -7.33 3.39 -30.71
N LEU A 210 -6.14 3.22 -30.13
CA LEU A 210 -5.08 4.23 -30.06
C LEU A 210 -4.04 4.08 -31.19
N GLY A 211 -4.28 3.16 -32.13
CA GLY A 211 -3.41 2.94 -33.30
C GLY A 211 -2.22 1.99 -33.02
N PHE A 212 -2.22 1.25 -31.92
CA PHE A 212 -1.19 0.26 -31.65
C PHE A 212 -1.64 -1.14 -32.09
N GLN A 213 -0.80 -1.83 -32.85
CA GLN A 213 -0.95 -3.26 -33.15
C GLN A 213 -0.32 -4.09 -32.03
N ILE A 214 -1.08 -4.99 -31.44
CA ILE A 214 -0.57 -5.95 -30.45
C ILE A 214 -0.03 -7.15 -31.23
N LEU A 215 1.27 -7.41 -31.10
CA LEU A 215 1.91 -8.57 -31.74
C LEU A 215 1.65 -9.86 -30.97
N GLU A 216 1.83 -9.80 -29.64
CA GLU A 216 1.57 -10.94 -28.76
C GLU A 216 1.28 -10.45 -27.33
N THR A 217 0.46 -11.20 -26.59
CA THR A 217 0.25 -11.06 -25.15
C THR A 217 0.71 -12.34 -24.47
N ILE A 218 1.74 -12.27 -23.63
CA ILE A 218 2.43 -13.42 -23.05
C ILE A 218 2.16 -13.45 -21.53
N PRO A 219 1.38 -14.41 -21.04
CA PRO A 219 1.22 -14.67 -19.61
C PRO A 219 2.40 -15.47 -19.05
N HIS A 220 2.65 -15.30 -17.75
CA HIS A 220 3.57 -16.14 -16.98
C HIS A 220 3.10 -16.29 -15.54
N PRO A 221 3.38 -17.41 -14.86
CA PRO A 221 3.05 -17.59 -13.45
C PRO A 221 3.95 -16.77 -12.53
N THR A 222 3.53 -16.61 -11.27
CA THR A 222 4.34 -16.09 -10.17
C THR A 222 4.49 -17.18 -9.10
N PRO A 223 5.72 -17.61 -8.77
CA PRO A 223 7.01 -17.12 -9.30
C PRO A 223 7.40 -17.69 -10.66
N THR A 224 7.96 -16.84 -11.52
CA THR A 224 8.71 -17.25 -12.73
C THR A 224 10.19 -17.05 -12.50
N ARG A 225 11.02 -18.03 -12.88
CA ARG A 225 12.47 -18.04 -12.66
C ARG A 225 13.30 -17.90 -13.92
N ASP A 226 12.68 -17.92 -15.10
CA ASP A 226 13.34 -17.82 -16.40
C ASP A 226 12.46 -17.10 -17.41
N PHE A 227 13.00 -16.05 -18.04
CA PHE A 227 12.37 -15.31 -19.12
C PHE A 227 13.09 -15.44 -20.46
N ASN A 228 14.07 -16.34 -20.60
CA ASN A 228 14.83 -16.47 -21.84
C ASN A 228 13.94 -16.69 -23.07
N ASN A 229 12.98 -17.61 -22.99
CA ASN A 229 12.06 -17.89 -24.11
C ASN A 229 11.14 -16.69 -24.41
N VAL A 230 10.67 -15.98 -23.38
CA VAL A 230 9.84 -14.78 -23.55
C VAL A 230 10.66 -13.69 -24.25
N VAL A 231 11.90 -13.48 -23.80
CA VAL A 231 12.79 -12.45 -24.37
C VAL A 231 13.22 -12.81 -25.79
N LEU A 232 13.45 -14.09 -26.10
CA LEU A 232 13.69 -14.54 -27.48
C LEU A 232 12.50 -14.25 -28.40
N LYS A 233 11.26 -14.43 -27.96
CA LYS A 233 10.06 -14.04 -28.72
C LYS A 233 10.00 -12.53 -28.93
N ILE A 234 10.25 -11.72 -27.88
CA ILE A 234 10.31 -10.26 -28.00
C ILE A 234 11.37 -9.86 -29.04
N LYS A 235 12.56 -10.47 -28.99
CA LYS A 235 13.64 -10.20 -29.93
C LYS A 235 13.26 -10.56 -31.37
N ALA A 236 12.61 -11.71 -31.56
CA ALA A 236 12.20 -12.19 -32.88
C ALA A 236 11.10 -11.33 -33.50
N GLN A 237 10.12 -10.88 -32.73
CA GLN A 237 9.01 -10.07 -33.21
C GLN A 237 9.34 -8.58 -33.27
N ASN A 238 10.38 -8.13 -32.56
CA ASN A 238 10.90 -6.79 -32.55
C ASN A 238 9.82 -5.69 -32.36
N PRO A 239 9.03 -5.74 -31.27
CA PRO A 239 8.00 -4.73 -31.02
C PRO A 239 8.61 -3.35 -30.79
N ASP A 240 7.89 -2.29 -31.16
CA ASP A 240 8.30 -0.93 -30.81
C ASP A 240 8.25 -0.68 -29.31
N ILE A 241 7.26 -1.25 -28.62
CA ILE A 241 7.07 -1.10 -27.18
C ILE A 241 6.85 -2.46 -26.52
N VAL A 242 7.50 -2.68 -25.39
CA VAL A 242 7.17 -3.78 -24.48
C VAL A 242 6.40 -3.20 -23.27
N ILE A 243 5.26 -3.82 -22.93
CA ILE A 243 4.41 -3.43 -21.81
C ILE A 243 4.46 -4.52 -20.74
N PRO A 244 5.33 -4.42 -19.73
CA PRO A 244 5.34 -5.33 -18.60
C PRO A 244 4.25 -5.00 -17.58
N ALA A 245 3.57 -6.04 -17.04
CA ALA A 245 2.62 -5.97 -15.95
C ALA A 245 2.91 -7.13 -14.97
N ASN A 246 3.94 -6.98 -14.15
CA ASN A 246 4.55 -8.05 -13.37
C ASN A 246 4.75 -7.62 -11.91
N TYR A 247 4.82 -8.58 -10.99
CA TYR A 247 5.31 -8.32 -9.64
C TYR A 247 6.82 -8.06 -9.62
N TYR A 248 7.33 -7.60 -8.48
CA TYR A 248 8.69 -7.07 -8.36
C TYR A 248 9.78 -8.01 -8.91
N ASN A 249 9.78 -9.27 -8.45
CA ASN A 249 10.87 -10.20 -8.77
C ASN A 249 10.89 -10.57 -10.28
N GLU A 250 9.72 -10.85 -10.85
CA GLU A 250 9.55 -11.19 -12.26
C GLU A 250 9.86 -9.98 -13.14
N TYR A 251 9.48 -8.77 -12.71
CA TYR A 251 9.82 -7.55 -13.43
C TYR A 251 11.33 -7.35 -13.55
N VAL A 252 12.03 -7.45 -12.41
CA VAL A 252 13.51 -7.35 -12.38
C VAL A 252 14.15 -8.39 -13.27
N LEU A 253 13.68 -9.64 -13.21
CA LEU A 253 14.23 -10.74 -14.01
C LEU A 253 13.99 -10.50 -15.50
N LEU A 254 12.78 -10.10 -15.90
CA LEU A 254 12.45 -9.79 -17.30
C LEU A 254 13.33 -8.67 -17.85
N ALA A 255 13.41 -7.53 -17.12
CA ALA A 255 14.21 -6.37 -17.55
C ALA A 255 15.71 -6.71 -17.71
N ARG A 256 16.26 -7.45 -16.75
CA ARG A 256 17.65 -7.92 -16.81
C ARG A 256 17.89 -8.89 -17.95
N THR A 257 16.97 -9.82 -18.21
CA THR A 257 17.09 -10.76 -19.33
C THR A 257 17.02 -10.02 -20.67
N MET A 258 16.14 -9.01 -20.81
CA MET A 258 16.11 -8.15 -21.99
C MET A 258 17.44 -7.41 -22.19
N GLN A 259 18.00 -6.83 -21.13
CA GLN A 259 19.30 -6.16 -21.17
C GLN A 259 20.42 -7.12 -21.58
N GLN A 260 20.51 -8.29 -20.96
CA GLN A 260 21.54 -9.31 -21.24
C GLN A 260 21.48 -9.80 -22.68
N GLN A 261 20.28 -9.98 -23.24
CA GLN A 261 20.07 -10.39 -24.62
C GLN A 261 20.08 -9.21 -25.62
N GLN A 262 20.39 -8.00 -25.15
CA GLN A 262 20.47 -6.77 -25.95
C GLN A 262 19.18 -6.49 -26.73
N VAL A 263 18.03 -6.74 -26.11
CA VAL A 263 16.72 -6.37 -26.66
C VAL A 263 16.46 -4.92 -26.33
N LYS A 264 16.37 -4.08 -27.39
CA LYS A 264 16.22 -2.63 -27.26
C LYS A 264 14.98 -2.16 -28.03
N PRO A 265 13.77 -2.25 -27.45
CA PRO A 265 12.59 -1.65 -28.06
C PRO A 265 12.71 -0.12 -28.05
N LYS A 266 11.87 0.58 -28.81
CA LYS A 266 11.78 2.04 -28.74
C LYS A 266 11.34 2.54 -27.36
N GLY A 267 10.64 1.69 -26.60
CA GLY A 267 10.26 1.95 -25.21
C GLY A 267 9.87 0.70 -24.42
N ILE A 268 10.16 0.72 -23.13
CA ILE A 268 9.54 -0.15 -22.14
C ILE A 268 8.57 0.73 -21.36
N TYR A 269 7.28 0.47 -21.51
CA TYR A 269 6.22 1.25 -20.87
C TYR A 269 5.40 0.35 -19.95
N SER A 270 5.75 0.34 -18.71
CA SER A 270 5.06 -0.48 -17.70
C SER A 270 3.71 0.12 -17.34
N VAL A 271 2.76 -0.74 -17.02
CA VAL A 271 1.52 -0.37 -16.35
C VAL A 271 1.45 -1.19 -15.06
N LEU A 272 1.59 -0.51 -13.93
CA LEU A 272 1.75 -1.15 -12.62
C LEU A 272 2.95 -2.12 -12.59
N GLY A 273 4.08 -1.68 -13.13
CA GLY A 273 5.31 -2.46 -13.10
C GLY A 273 5.85 -2.54 -11.66
N GLY A 274 5.91 -3.75 -11.11
CA GLY A 274 6.25 -3.93 -9.69
C GLY A 274 7.65 -3.44 -9.29
N ALA A 275 8.58 -3.35 -10.23
CA ALA A 275 9.92 -2.83 -9.99
C ALA A 275 10.23 -1.52 -10.72
N ALA A 276 9.48 -1.18 -11.78
CA ALA A 276 9.75 0.00 -12.61
C ALA A 276 9.74 1.32 -11.81
N SER A 277 8.85 1.42 -10.82
CA SER A 277 8.75 2.54 -9.89
C SER A 277 9.42 2.24 -8.54
N SER A 278 10.54 1.49 -8.52
CA SER A 278 11.27 1.12 -7.30
C SER A 278 12.71 1.62 -7.31
N TYR A 279 13.07 2.45 -6.33
CA TYR A 279 14.44 2.91 -6.13
C TYR A 279 15.44 1.76 -5.92
N LYS A 280 14.99 0.62 -5.37
CA LYS A 280 15.83 -0.58 -5.23
C LYS A 280 16.26 -1.10 -6.60
N PHE A 281 15.33 -1.24 -7.54
CA PHE A 281 15.63 -1.71 -8.89
C PHE A 281 16.58 -0.76 -9.63
N VAL A 282 16.32 0.55 -9.55
CA VAL A 282 17.18 1.57 -10.17
C VAL A 282 18.59 1.53 -9.60
N LYS A 283 18.74 1.37 -8.29
CA LYS A 283 20.05 1.32 -7.62
C LYS A 283 20.83 0.04 -7.90
N GLU A 284 20.14 -1.11 -7.89
CA GLU A 284 20.80 -2.42 -8.05
C GLU A 284 21.06 -2.77 -9.51
N PHE A 285 20.23 -2.28 -10.44
CA PHE A 285 20.29 -2.62 -11.86
C PHE A 285 20.12 -1.37 -12.75
N PRO A 286 20.97 -0.35 -12.61
CA PRO A 286 20.79 0.95 -13.28
C PRO A 286 20.70 0.83 -14.79
N ASP A 287 21.51 -0.05 -15.41
CA ASP A 287 21.50 -0.24 -16.87
C ASP A 287 20.20 -0.91 -17.35
N ALA A 288 19.65 -1.84 -16.59
CA ALA A 288 18.38 -2.49 -16.93
C ALA A 288 17.17 -1.58 -16.67
N ALA A 289 17.30 -0.64 -15.74
CA ALA A 289 16.21 0.28 -15.37
C ALA A 289 16.15 1.52 -16.24
N LYS A 290 17.25 1.90 -16.92
CA LYS A 290 17.41 3.16 -17.62
C LYS A 290 16.34 3.38 -18.68
N PHE A 291 15.69 4.53 -18.67
CA PHE A 291 14.63 5.00 -19.57
C PHE A 291 13.29 4.24 -19.47
N ILE A 292 13.16 3.23 -18.58
CA ILE A 292 11.87 2.59 -18.35
C ILE A 292 10.84 3.62 -17.88
N MET A 293 9.66 3.59 -18.49
CA MET A 293 8.49 4.34 -18.06
C MET A 293 7.53 3.44 -17.29
N ASP A 294 6.79 3.99 -16.33
CA ASP A 294 5.76 3.28 -15.59
C ASP A 294 4.57 4.18 -15.26
N CYS A 295 3.36 3.67 -15.43
CA CYS A 295 2.15 4.29 -14.92
C CYS A 295 1.71 3.54 -13.66
N ASN A 296 1.89 4.16 -12.49
CA ASN A 296 1.74 3.48 -11.22
C ASN A 296 1.29 4.43 -10.10
N HIS A 297 1.10 3.90 -8.92
CA HIS A 297 1.00 4.68 -7.69
C HIS A 297 2.29 5.46 -7.46
N TRP A 298 2.16 6.73 -7.11
CA TRP A 298 3.31 7.55 -6.76
C TRP A 298 2.94 8.57 -5.70
N PHE A 299 3.89 8.99 -4.88
CA PHE A 299 3.70 10.05 -3.90
C PHE A 299 3.78 11.44 -4.54
N ASP A 300 3.23 12.46 -3.89
CA ASP A 300 3.43 13.84 -4.33
C ASP A 300 4.87 14.29 -3.96
N PRO A 301 5.74 14.51 -4.94
CA PRO A 301 7.12 14.92 -4.68
C PRO A 301 7.24 16.31 -4.02
N ARG A 302 6.17 17.11 -4.04
CA ARG A 302 6.11 18.44 -3.40
C ARG A 302 5.60 18.36 -1.95
N ASN A 303 5.07 17.22 -1.54
CA ASN A 303 4.54 17.01 -0.19
C ASN A 303 5.71 16.87 0.80
N ALA A 304 5.86 17.85 1.72
CA ALA A 304 6.93 17.86 2.71
C ALA A 304 6.92 16.62 3.63
N LYS A 305 5.73 16.11 3.96
CA LYS A 305 5.58 14.90 4.78
C LYS A 305 6.06 13.65 4.02
N ALA A 306 5.76 13.56 2.71
CA ALA A 306 6.26 12.48 1.87
C ALA A 306 7.80 12.49 1.77
N GLN A 307 8.40 13.67 1.63
CA GLN A 307 9.86 13.81 1.62
C GLN A 307 10.49 13.48 2.99
N ALA A 308 9.84 13.86 4.08
CA ALA A 308 10.30 13.50 5.43
C ALA A 308 10.25 11.98 5.65
N LEU A 309 9.15 11.33 5.25
CA LEU A 309 9.01 9.87 5.33
C LEU A 309 10.07 9.17 4.47
N LYS A 310 10.32 9.66 3.24
CA LYS A 310 11.38 9.13 2.38
C LYS A 310 12.74 9.13 3.10
N LYS A 311 13.13 10.26 3.68
CA LYS A 311 14.38 10.36 4.46
C LYS A 311 14.43 9.40 5.65
N GLN A 312 13.31 9.21 6.35
CA GLN A 312 13.23 8.27 7.48
C GLN A 312 13.41 6.82 7.02
N VAL A 313 12.77 6.44 5.91
CA VAL A 313 12.88 5.09 5.32
C VAL A 313 14.33 4.83 4.88
N GLU A 314 14.91 5.77 4.13
CA GLU A 314 16.30 5.68 3.65
C GLU A 314 17.30 5.67 4.80
N GLY A 315 17.06 6.45 5.87
CA GLY A 315 17.86 6.45 7.10
C GLY A 315 17.85 5.12 7.86
N LYS A 316 16.85 4.27 7.62
CA LYS A 316 16.78 2.89 8.13
C LYS A 316 17.43 1.88 7.17
N GLY A 317 18.09 2.31 6.09
CA GLY A 317 18.67 1.45 5.06
C GLY A 317 17.61 0.74 4.19
N GLN A 318 16.38 1.25 4.17
CA GLN A 318 15.27 0.72 3.38
C GLN A 318 15.02 1.57 2.13
N PHE A 319 14.23 1.06 1.18
CA PHE A 319 13.87 1.78 -0.03
C PHE A 319 12.47 2.39 0.10
N TYR A 320 12.31 3.62 -0.39
CA TYR A 320 11.02 4.29 -0.41
C TYR A 320 10.22 3.82 -1.62
N THR A 321 9.31 2.87 -1.42
CA THR A 321 8.51 2.22 -2.47
C THR A 321 7.04 2.61 -2.37
N TYR A 322 6.26 2.34 -3.44
CA TYR A 322 4.84 2.66 -3.43
C TYR A 322 4.08 1.90 -2.33
N GLU A 323 4.51 0.70 -1.99
CA GLU A 323 3.91 -0.05 -0.89
C GLU A 323 4.08 0.69 0.44
N VAL A 324 5.24 1.32 0.66
CA VAL A 324 5.52 2.07 1.90
C VAL A 324 4.56 3.25 2.04
N TYR A 325 4.55 4.17 1.06
CA TYR A 325 3.77 5.41 1.21
C TYR A 325 2.26 5.20 1.04
N MET A 326 1.82 4.18 0.29
CA MET A 326 0.41 3.80 0.22
C MET A 326 -0.08 3.30 1.58
N ASN A 327 0.61 2.33 2.17
CA ASN A 327 0.22 1.76 3.47
C ASN A 327 0.32 2.77 4.61
N TYR A 328 1.36 3.60 4.61
CA TYR A 328 1.44 4.73 5.55
C TYR A 328 0.21 5.64 5.43
N SER A 329 -0.19 6.01 4.22
CA SER A 329 -1.37 6.84 3.95
C SER A 329 -2.68 6.16 4.36
N CYS A 330 -2.81 4.85 4.13
CA CYS A 330 -3.97 4.06 4.54
C CYS A 330 -4.14 4.04 6.06
N VAL A 331 -3.06 3.89 6.83
CA VAL A 331 -3.13 3.92 8.30
C VAL A 331 -3.51 5.32 8.80
N LEU A 332 -2.99 6.39 8.18
CA LEU A 332 -3.42 7.76 8.51
C LEU A 332 -4.91 7.98 8.21
N LEU A 333 -5.42 7.45 7.10
CA LEU A 333 -6.85 7.49 6.77
C LEU A 333 -7.70 6.77 7.83
N ILE A 334 -7.26 5.60 8.28
CA ILE A 334 -7.95 4.84 9.34
C ILE A 334 -7.92 5.63 10.66
N ALA A 335 -6.79 6.25 11.00
CA ALA A 335 -6.67 7.07 12.20
C ALA A 335 -7.60 8.29 12.17
N ASP A 336 -7.71 8.96 11.02
CA ASP A 336 -8.68 10.05 10.80
C ASP A 336 -10.12 9.55 10.98
N ALA A 337 -10.46 8.40 10.39
CA ALA A 337 -11.79 7.82 10.51
C ALA A 337 -12.13 7.43 11.96
N LEU A 338 -11.19 6.82 12.70
CA LEU A 338 -11.32 6.52 14.13
C LEU A 338 -11.53 7.79 14.96
N GLN A 339 -10.78 8.86 14.64
CA GLN A 339 -10.89 10.14 15.32
C GLN A 339 -12.27 10.79 15.08
N ARG A 340 -12.79 10.74 13.85
CA ARG A 340 -14.13 11.27 13.50
C ARG A 340 -15.26 10.43 14.10
N ALA A 341 -15.12 9.10 14.06
CA ALA A 341 -16.08 8.18 14.67
C ALA A 341 -16.09 8.28 16.21
N ALA A 342 -15.02 8.76 16.82
CA ALA A 342 -14.76 8.72 18.27
C ALA A 342 -15.02 7.33 18.88
N SER A 343 -14.82 6.26 18.10
CA SER A 343 -15.19 4.88 18.42
C SER A 343 -14.37 3.88 17.60
N ALA A 344 -14.06 2.73 18.20
CA ALA A 344 -13.51 1.57 17.53
C ALA A 344 -14.58 0.54 17.11
N ASP A 345 -15.87 0.89 17.26
CA ASP A 345 -17.00 0.09 16.76
C ASP A 345 -16.94 0.00 15.23
N ARG A 346 -17.11 -1.22 14.69
CA ARG A 346 -16.92 -1.50 13.26
C ARG A 346 -17.94 -0.77 12.38
N ALA A 347 -19.19 -0.67 12.81
CA ALA A 347 -20.22 0.00 12.02
C ALA A 347 -19.96 1.50 11.94
N LYS A 348 -19.66 2.15 13.09
CA LYS A 348 -19.31 3.58 13.13
C LYS A 348 -18.05 3.88 12.33
N LEU A 349 -17.05 2.99 12.37
CA LEU A 349 -15.82 3.16 11.62
C LEU A 349 -16.07 2.99 10.11
N THR A 350 -16.92 2.03 9.71
CA THR A 350 -17.36 1.87 8.32
C THR A 350 -18.02 3.15 7.80
N ASP A 351 -18.96 3.75 8.55
CA ASP A 351 -19.62 5.00 8.18
C ASP A 351 -18.62 6.18 8.09
N ALA A 352 -17.66 6.23 9.02
CA ALA A 352 -16.62 7.25 9.02
C ALA A 352 -15.66 7.09 7.82
N LEU A 353 -15.33 5.87 7.41
CA LEU A 353 -14.55 5.61 6.20
C LEU A 353 -15.34 5.96 4.94
N ALA A 354 -16.60 5.54 4.85
CA ALA A 354 -17.46 5.81 3.70
C ALA A 354 -17.66 7.32 3.43
N SER A 355 -17.75 8.12 4.50
CA SER A 355 -17.88 9.59 4.43
C SER A 355 -16.56 10.35 4.47
N SER A 356 -15.43 9.67 4.21
CA SER A 356 -14.11 10.28 4.33
C SER A 356 -13.86 11.38 3.30
N THR A 357 -13.29 12.50 3.79
CA THR A 357 -12.72 13.59 3.00
C THR A 357 -11.27 13.86 3.42
N PHE A 358 -10.55 12.78 3.75
CA PHE A 358 -9.20 12.86 4.29
C PHE A 358 -8.22 13.37 3.23
N ALA A 359 -7.50 14.46 3.54
CA ALA A 359 -6.50 15.10 2.68
C ALA A 359 -5.05 14.92 3.20
N GLY A 360 -4.87 14.27 4.36
CA GLY A 360 -3.56 14.13 5.00
C GLY A 360 -2.68 13.00 4.44
N HIS A 361 -3.06 12.41 3.31
CA HIS A 361 -2.29 11.37 2.63
C HIS A 361 -1.12 11.96 1.82
N LEU A 362 -0.21 11.08 1.38
CA LEU A 362 1.02 11.47 0.69
C LEU A 362 0.88 11.52 -0.85
N MET A 363 -0.30 11.22 -1.36
CA MET A 363 -0.53 10.99 -2.79
C MET A 363 -0.83 12.30 -3.54
N PRO A 364 -0.54 12.39 -4.86
CA PRO A 364 -0.72 13.58 -5.67
C PRO A 364 -2.16 13.73 -6.17
N TYR A 365 -3.15 13.51 -5.31
CA TYR A 365 -4.56 13.71 -5.62
C TYR A 365 -5.32 14.34 -4.45
N GLY A 366 -6.55 14.75 -4.69
CA GLY A 366 -7.36 15.46 -3.70
C GLY A 366 -7.80 14.58 -2.52
N PRO A 367 -8.61 15.15 -1.62
CA PRO A 367 -9.15 14.40 -0.48
C PRO A 367 -9.84 13.11 -0.89
N THR A 368 -9.80 12.11 -0.03
CA THR A 368 -10.52 10.85 -0.27
C THR A 368 -12.02 11.09 -0.46
N LYS A 369 -12.59 10.39 -1.44
CA LYS A 369 -14.03 10.37 -1.70
C LYS A 369 -14.43 8.95 -2.10
N PHE A 370 -15.03 8.22 -1.18
CA PHE A 370 -15.43 6.84 -1.45
C PHE A 370 -16.83 6.79 -2.07
N VAL A 371 -16.92 6.15 -3.23
CA VAL A 371 -18.18 5.78 -3.87
C VAL A 371 -18.16 4.28 -4.12
N ASN A 372 -19.10 3.57 -3.53
CA ASN A 372 -19.11 2.09 -3.54
C ASN A 372 -17.76 1.47 -3.14
N GLY A 373 -17.11 2.05 -2.15
CA GLY A 373 -15.81 1.59 -1.64
C GLY A 373 -14.58 1.97 -2.49
N GLN A 374 -14.77 2.61 -3.67
CA GLN A 374 -13.67 3.15 -4.47
C GLN A 374 -13.39 4.61 -4.10
N ASN A 375 -12.12 4.95 -3.84
CA ASN A 375 -11.68 6.34 -3.78
C ASN A 375 -11.66 6.93 -5.20
N GLU A 376 -12.66 7.73 -5.55
CA GLU A 376 -12.80 8.31 -6.90
C GLU A 376 -11.75 9.39 -7.23
N GLY A 377 -11.14 10.00 -6.21
CA GLY A 377 -10.08 10.98 -6.40
C GLY A 377 -8.73 10.37 -6.75
N ALA A 378 -8.57 9.05 -6.57
CA ALA A 378 -7.31 8.38 -6.77
C ALA A 378 -6.93 8.25 -8.26
N ALA A 379 -5.70 8.61 -8.59
CA ALA A 379 -5.17 8.57 -9.95
C ALA A 379 -3.72 8.06 -9.96
N PRO A 380 -3.28 7.36 -11.03
CA PRO A 380 -1.89 6.98 -11.20
C PRO A 380 -1.06 8.16 -11.70
N VAL A 381 0.26 8.01 -11.59
CA VAL A 381 1.26 8.95 -12.12
C VAL A 381 2.18 8.22 -13.08
N ASN A 382 2.60 8.88 -14.16
CA ASN A 382 3.66 8.35 -15.01
C ASN A 382 5.03 8.82 -14.53
N THR A 383 5.89 7.85 -14.34
CA THR A 383 7.30 8.04 -14.01
C THR A 383 8.20 7.56 -15.14
N GLN A 384 9.44 7.99 -15.14
CA GLN A 384 10.51 7.45 -15.98
C GLN A 384 11.83 7.43 -15.22
N VAL A 385 12.64 6.42 -15.44
CA VAL A 385 13.99 6.33 -14.89
C VAL A 385 14.93 7.15 -15.75
N LEU A 386 15.37 8.29 -15.22
CA LEU A 386 16.29 9.24 -15.86
C LEU A 386 17.40 9.59 -14.86
N ASP A 387 18.65 9.64 -15.32
CA ASP A 387 19.80 9.98 -14.50
C ASP A 387 19.94 9.16 -13.21
N ASN A 388 19.68 7.85 -13.29
CA ASN A 388 19.65 6.91 -12.17
C ASN A 388 18.68 7.31 -11.04
N ASP A 389 17.62 8.05 -11.37
CA ASP A 389 16.57 8.45 -10.45
C ASP A 389 15.19 8.25 -11.10
N ILE A 390 14.14 8.20 -10.30
CA ILE A 390 12.77 8.08 -10.78
C ILE A 390 12.17 9.46 -10.84
N LYS A 391 11.86 9.93 -12.05
CA LYS A 391 11.25 11.24 -12.32
C LYS A 391 9.79 11.09 -12.68
N VAL A 392 8.96 12.00 -12.19
CA VAL A 392 7.56 12.13 -12.64
C VAL A 392 7.57 12.86 -13.99
N ILE A 393 6.96 12.26 -15.00
CA ILE A 393 6.85 12.83 -16.34
C ILE A 393 5.43 13.28 -16.69
N LEU A 394 4.39 12.66 -16.09
CA LEU A 394 2.97 13.04 -16.22
C LEU A 394 2.20 12.72 -14.93
N PRO A 395 1.14 13.46 -14.57
CA PRO A 395 0.66 14.67 -15.29
C PRO A 395 1.58 15.88 -15.11
N ALA A 396 1.49 16.84 -16.01
CA ALA A 396 2.36 18.04 -16.03
C ALA A 396 2.38 18.83 -14.70
N ALA A 397 1.27 18.81 -13.95
CA ALA A 397 1.14 19.48 -12.64
C ALA A 397 2.12 18.94 -11.57
N PHE A 398 2.59 17.71 -11.71
CA PHE A 398 3.51 17.03 -10.79
C PHE A 398 4.85 16.70 -11.45
N ALA A 399 4.99 16.90 -12.77
CA ALA A 399 6.16 16.54 -13.52
C ALA A 399 7.39 17.33 -13.08
N ASN A 400 8.51 16.63 -12.93
CA ASN A 400 9.83 17.17 -12.64
C ASN A 400 10.87 16.84 -13.74
N ALA A 401 10.42 16.14 -14.80
CA ALA A 401 11.19 15.90 -16.03
C ALA A 401 10.26 15.81 -17.25
N LYS A 402 10.82 15.93 -18.45
CA LYS A 402 10.14 15.63 -19.71
C LYS A 402 10.36 14.16 -20.07
N PRO A 403 9.40 13.48 -20.72
CA PRO A 403 9.62 12.13 -21.21
C PRO A 403 10.73 12.07 -22.25
N VAL A 404 11.56 11.04 -22.16
CA VAL A 404 12.56 10.70 -23.18
C VAL A 404 12.04 9.49 -23.94
N PHE A 405 11.55 9.73 -25.15
CA PHE A 405 11.02 8.70 -26.02
C PHE A 405 11.22 9.10 -27.50
N PRO A 406 11.68 8.19 -28.38
CA PRO A 406 12.14 6.82 -28.10
C PRO A 406 13.32 6.76 -27.14
N MET A 407 13.54 5.56 -26.55
CA MET A 407 14.76 5.30 -25.76
C MET A 407 15.99 5.54 -26.66
N PRO A 408 17.03 6.23 -26.15
CA PRO A 408 18.30 6.37 -26.88
C PRO A 408 18.91 5.00 -27.22
N ALA A 409 19.56 4.93 -28.40
CA ALA A 409 20.14 3.69 -28.95
C ALA A 409 21.28 3.11 -28.07
#